data_798be189c4bc4a3071dafb9666010e69
#
_entry.id   798be189c4bc4a3071dafb9666010e69
#
_cell.length_a   1.000
_cell.length_b   1.000
_cell.length_c   1.000
_cell.angle_alpha   90.00
_cell.angle_beta   90.00
_cell.angle_gamma   90.00
#
_symmetry.space_group_name_H-M   'P 1'
#
loop_
_entity.id
_entity.type
_entity.pdbx_description
1 polymer ?
#
loop_
_entity_poly.entity_id
_entity_poly.type
_entity_poly.pdbx_seq_one_letter_code
_entity_poly.pdbx_strand_id
1 'polypeptide(L)'
;MKKVKIIECPRDAMQGIKTHFISTEKKALYINALLNVGFDTIDFGSFVSPKAIPQMRDTAAVLATLDLSKTNSKLLAIIANVRGAKDATQFEEIDYLGYPFSISENFQMRNTHKTIAESIAALDEILSIADKNKKEVV
;
A
#
# COMPACT_ATOMS: atom_id res chain seq x y z
N MET A 1 28.76 0.21 -7.39
CA MET A 1 27.85 1.18 -6.70
C MET A 1 26.51 0.52 -6.48
N LYS A 2 25.91 0.64 -5.27
CA LYS A 2 24.50 0.20 -5.07
C LYS A 2 23.60 1.11 -5.89
N LYS A 3 22.74 0.53 -6.74
CA LYS A 3 21.76 1.27 -7.51
C LYS A 3 20.70 1.83 -6.56
N VAL A 4 20.42 3.11 -6.65
CA VAL A 4 19.33 3.75 -5.89
C VAL A 4 18.00 3.26 -6.46
N LYS A 5 17.08 2.84 -5.59
CA LYS A 5 15.72 2.47 -5.93
C LYS A 5 14.81 3.67 -5.68
N ILE A 6 13.98 3.99 -6.63
CA ILE A 6 13.02 5.09 -6.51
C ILE A 6 11.63 4.48 -6.38
N ILE A 7 10.95 4.87 -5.30
CA ILE A 7 9.55 4.50 -5.04
C ILE A 7 8.68 5.71 -5.36
N GLU A 8 7.73 5.55 -6.25
CA GLU A 8 6.71 6.56 -6.52
C GLU A 8 5.45 6.29 -5.69
N CYS A 9 4.87 7.35 -5.12
CA CYS A 9 3.80 7.23 -4.12
C CYS A 9 2.48 7.91 -4.56
N PRO A 10 1.84 7.50 -5.66
CA PRO A 10 0.56 8.06 -6.11
C PRO A 10 -0.56 7.89 -5.10
N ARG A 11 -0.56 6.81 -4.32
CA ARG A 11 -1.52 6.58 -3.24
C ARG A 11 -1.49 7.72 -2.23
N ASP A 12 -0.30 8.11 -1.77
CA ASP A 12 -0.15 9.17 -0.77
C ASP A 12 -0.60 10.53 -1.31
N ALA A 13 -0.25 10.84 -2.55
CA ALA A 13 -0.69 12.05 -3.22
C ALA A 13 -2.22 12.14 -3.33
N MET A 14 -2.90 11.04 -3.61
CA MET A 14 -4.35 11.01 -3.81
C MET A 14 -5.15 10.91 -2.50
N GLN A 15 -4.67 10.20 -1.48
CA GLN A 15 -5.44 9.91 -0.27
C GLN A 15 -5.90 11.17 0.50
N GLY A 16 -5.14 12.25 0.39
CA GLY A 16 -5.44 13.53 1.04
C GLY A 16 -6.50 14.37 0.35
N ILE A 17 -6.92 14.01 -0.86
CA ILE A 17 -7.91 14.76 -1.64
C ILE A 17 -9.30 14.49 -1.07
N LYS A 18 -9.87 15.50 -0.43
CA LYS A 18 -11.20 15.41 0.25
C LYS A 18 -12.33 16.08 -0.52
N THR A 19 -12.01 16.88 -1.53
CA THR A 19 -13.00 17.69 -2.27
C THR A 19 -13.89 16.86 -3.20
N HIS A 20 -13.36 15.73 -3.70
CA HIS A 20 -14.07 14.82 -4.57
C HIS A 20 -13.42 13.44 -4.53
N PHE A 21 -14.17 12.41 -4.93
CA PHE A 21 -13.65 11.08 -5.14
C PHE A 21 -13.06 10.98 -6.55
N ILE A 22 -11.78 10.59 -6.62
CA ILE A 22 -11.14 10.29 -7.91
C ILE A 22 -11.67 8.93 -8.38
N SER A 23 -12.22 8.86 -9.58
CA SER A 23 -12.77 7.60 -10.09
C SER A 23 -11.69 6.53 -10.28
N THR A 24 -12.10 5.28 -10.22
CA THR A 24 -11.23 4.10 -10.41
C THR A 24 -10.46 4.19 -11.73
N GLU A 25 -11.13 4.61 -12.81
CA GLU A 25 -10.54 4.74 -14.14
C GLU A 25 -9.45 5.81 -14.18
N LYS A 26 -9.65 6.96 -13.51
CA LYS A 26 -8.65 8.03 -13.43
C LYS A 26 -7.44 7.61 -12.61
N LYS A 27 -7.64 6.90 -11.50
CA LYS A 27 -6.55 6.33 -10.71
C LYS A 27 -5.75 5.31 -11.54
N ALA A 28 -6.44 4.39 -12.21
CA ALA A 28 -5.81 3.39 -13.06
C ALA A 28 -5.04 4.02 -14.22
N LEU A 29 -5.59 5.02 -14.87
CA LEU A 29 -4.90 5.76 -15.94
C LEU A 29 -3.61 6.40 -15.44
N TYR A 30 -3.66 7.05 -14.29
CA TYR A 30 -2.49 7.69 -13.67
C TYR A 30 -1.43 6.65 -13.28
N ILE A 31 -1.83 5.57 -12.60
CA ILE A 31 -0.88 4.52 -12.18
C ILE A 31 -0.27 3.80 -13.39
N ASN A 32 -1.06 3.50 -14.42
CA ASN A 32 -0.54 2.91 -15.66
C ASN A 32 0.48 3.83 -16.35
N ALA A 33 0.29 5.15 -16.31
CA ALA A 33 1.28 6.09 -16.82
C ALA A 33 2.59 6.01 -16.02
N LEU A 34 2.51 5.90 -14.69
CA LEU A 34 3.69 5.74 -13.82
C LEU A 34 4.40 4.39 -14.03
N LEU A 35 3.66 3.30 -14.25
CA LEU A 35 4.22 1.99 -14.57
C LEU A 35 5.08 2.05 -15.85
N ASN A 36 4.70 2.86 -16.83
CA ASN A 36 5.46 3.06 -18.06
C ASN A 36 6.74 3.91 -17.86
N VAL A 37 6.87 4.65 -16.76
CA VAL A 37 8.10 5.40 -16.43
C VAL A 37 9.21 4.46 -15.96
N GLY A 38 8.86 3.35 -15.32
CA GLY A 38 9.81 2.33 -14.86
C GLY A 38 10.45 2.63 -13.51
N PHE A 39 9.69 3.16 -12.56
CA PHE A 39 10.08 3.23 -11.16
C PHE A 39 10.37 1.83 -10.61
N ASP A 40 11.23 1.70 -9.60
CA ASP A 40 11.49 0.40 -8.94
C ASP A 40 10.21 -0.15 -8.30
N THR A 41 9.50 0.72 -7.58
CA THR A 41 8.28 0.35 -6.87
C THR A 41 7.25 1.47 -6.97
N ILE A 42 5.97 1.12 -7.03
CA ILE A 42 4.84 2.05 -6.98
C ILE A 42 3.96 1.73 -5.78
N ASP A 43 3.85 2.68 -4.84
CA ASP A 43 2.86 2.67 -3.77
C ASP A 43 1.49 3.07 -4.37
N PHE A 44 0.75 2.07 -4.86
CA PHE A 44 -0.40 2.29 -5.72
C PHE A 44 -1.72 2.40 -4.97
N GLY A 45 -1.82 1.85 -3.76
CA GLY A 45 -3.10 1.74 -3.08
C GLY A 45 -3.00 1.35 -1.61
N SER A 46 -4.15 1.12 -0.99
CA SER A 46 -4.22 0.82 0.44
C SER A 46 -5.39 -0.10 0.79
N PHE A 47 -5.12 -1.07 1.66
CA PHE A 47 -6.12 -1.94 2.30
C PHE A 47 -6.43 -1.50 3.73
N VAL A 48 -6.34 -0.21 3.99
CA VAL A 48 -6.82 0.42 5.22
C VAL A 48 -8.34 0.59 5.15
N SER A 49 -8.99 0.76 6.30
CA SER A 49 -10.44 0.95 6.36
C SER A 49 -10.93 2.06 5.42
N PRO A 50 -11.93 1.80 4.56
CA PRO A 50 -12.56 2.83 3.72
C PRO A 50 -13.16 4.00 4.50
N LYS A 51 -13.48 3.80 5.78
CA LYS A 51 -13.93 4.88 6.67
C LYS A 51 -12.79 5.83 7.02
N ALA A 52 -11.58 5.30 7.18
CA ALA A 52 -10.38 6.10 7.49
C ALA A 52 -9.83 6.79 6.23
N ILE A 53 -9.77 6.08 5.11
CA ILE A 53 -9.25 6.60 3.84
C ILE A 53 -10.24 6.30 2.71
N PRO A 54 -11.33 7.11 2.59
CA PRO A 54 -12.38 6.88 1.60
C PRO A 54 -11.87 6.87 0.15
N GLN A 55 -10.81 7.62 -0.12
CA GLN A 55 -10.22 7.75 -1.45
C GLN A 55 -9.61 6.42 -1.95
N MET A 56 -9.21 5.52 -1.03
CA MET A 56 -8.58 4.25 -1.38
C MET A 56 -9.52 3.04 -1.29
N ARG A 57 -10.83 3.25 -1.15
CA ARG A 57 -11.82 2.17 -1.00
C ARG A 57 -11.91 1.22 -2.20
N ASP A 58 -11.43 1.66 -3.36
CA ASP A 58 -11.47 0.95 -4.64
C ASP A 58 -10.11 0.37 -5.08
N THR A 59 -9.14 0.25 -4.15
CA THR A 59 -7.78 -0.23 -4.44
C THR A 59 -7.78 -1.56 -5.24
N ALA A 60 -8.61 -2.52 -4.87
CA ALA A 60 -8.72 -3.79 -5.58
C ALA A 60 -9.25 -3.63 -7.02
N ALA A 61 -10.23 -2.74 -7.22
CA ALA A 61 -10.77 -2.46 -8.55
C ALA A 61 -9.75 -1.71 -9.42
N VAL A 62 -8.97 -0.80 -8.85
CA VAL A 62 -7.85 -0.15 -9.54
C VAL A 62 -6.82 -1.21 -9.96
N LEU A 63 -6.39 -2.08 -9.05
CA LEU A 63 -5.42 -3.14 -9.34
C LEU A 63 -5.84 -4.00 -10.54
N ALA A 64 -7.12 -4.41 -10.58
CA ALA A 64 -7.66 -5.23 -11.65
C ALA A 64 -7.61 -4.58 -13.05
N THR A 65 -7.35 -3.27 -13.12
CA THR A 65 -7.29 -2.52 -14.38
C THR A 65 -5.87 -2.06 -14.75
N LEU A 66 -4.85 -2.45 -13.96
CA LEU A 66 -3.46 -2.13 -14.25
C LEU A 66 -2.89 -3.04 -15.34
N ASP A 67 -2.16 -2.46 -16.29
CA ASP A 67 -1.38 -3.23 -17.27
C ASP A 67 0.03 -3.49 -16.73
N LEU A 68 0.22 -4.65 -16.16
CA LEU A 68 1.50 -5.10 -15.60
C LEU A 68 2.36 -5.86 -16.61
N SER A 69 1.88 -6.06 -17.84
CA SER A 69 2.56 -6.90 -18.85
C SER A 69 3.86 -6.31 -19.37
N LYS A 70 4.06 -5.00 -19.25
CA LYS A 70 5.20 -4.25 -19.84
C LYS A 70 6.08 -3.57 -18.81
N THR A 71 5.87 -3.82 -17.54
CA THR A 71 6.63 -3.17 -16.45
C THR A 71 7.42 -4.17 -15.64
N ASN A 72 8.53 -3.70 -15.06
CA ASN A 72 9.27 -4.39 -14.03
C ASN A 72 9.07 -3.74 -12.65
N SER A 73 8.23 -2.72 -12.57
CA SER A 73 7.93 -2.05 -11.30
C SER A 73 7.20 -3.01 -10.36
N LYS A 74 7.60 -2.98 -9.10
CA LYS A 74 6.94 -3.71 -8.02
C LYS A 74 5.74 -2.91 -7.51
N LEU A 75 4.71 -3.60 -7.05
CA LEU A 75 3.55 -2.96 -6.44
C LEU A 75 3.62 -3.04 -4.92
N LEU A 76 3.44 -1.88 -4.28
CA LEU A 76 3.33 -1.75 -2.84
C LEU A 76 1.92 -1.27 -2.48
N ALA A 77 1.30 -1.93 -1.50
CA ALA A 77 0.02 -1.50 -0.93
C ALA A 77 0.18 -1.26 0.58
N ILE A 78 -0.38 -0.15 1.06
CA ILE A 78 -0.36 0.15 2.50
C ILE A 78 -1.41 -0.68 3.23
N ILE A 79 -1.00 -1.21 4.37
CA ILE A 79 -1.84 -1.92 5.34
C ILE A 79 -1.68 -1.27 6.71
N ALA A 80 -2.71 -1.34 7.56
CA ALA A 80 -2.64 -0.77 8.92
C ALA A 80 -2.78 -1.85 10.02
N ASN A 81 -3.13 -3.07 9.64
CA ASN A 81 -3.41 -4.16 10.59
C ASN A 81 -3.41 -5.51 9.88
N VAL A 82 -3.56 -6.56 10.68
CA VAL A 82 -3.62 -7.97 10.23
C VAL A 82 -4.72 -8.21 9.19
N ARG A 83 -5.91 -7.58 9.34
CA ARG A 83 -6.98 -7.72 8.35
C ARG A 83 -6.55 -7.16 6.99
N GLY A 84 -5.97 -5.95 6.97
CA GLY A 84 -5.46 -5.35 5.73
C GLY A 84 -4.38 -6.21 5.07
N ALA A 85 -3.52 -6.87 5.85
CA ALA A 85 -2.55 -7.82 5.33
C ALA A 85 -3.23 -9.03 4.67
N LYS A 86 -4.22 -9.64 5.34
CA LYS A 86 -5.00 -10.74 4.77
C LYS A 86 -5.73 -10.35 3.50
N ASP A 87 -6.31 -9.15 3.45
CA ASP A 87 -7.01 -8.64 2.27
C ASP A 87 -6.02 -8.41 1.11
N ALA A 88 -4.88 -7.78 1.36
CA ALA A 88 -3.86 -7.49 0.34
C ALA A 88 -3.20 -8.76 -0.22
N THR A 89 -2.99 -9.79 0.61
CA THR A 89 -2.34 -11.04 0.18
C THR A 89 -3.23 -11.93 -0.71
N GLN A 90 -4.49 -11.57 -0.94
CA GLN A 90 -5.34 -12.23 -1.93
C GLN A 90 -4.92 -11.91 -3.38
N PHE A 91 -4.07 -10.90 -3.59
CA PHE A 91 -3.65 -10.43 -4.90
C PHE A 91 -2.17 -10.80 -5.14
N GLU A 92 -1.94 -11.63 -6.15
CA GLU A 92 -0.58 -12.08 -6.50
C GLU A 92 0.30 -10.94 -6.99
N GLU A 93 -0.30 -9.93 -7.60
CA GLU A 93 0.36 -8.78 -8.21
C GLU A 93 1.03 -7.83 -7.20
N ILE A 94 0.63 -7.90 -5.93
CA ILE A 94 1.23 -7.07 -4.88
C ILE A 94 2.52 -7.73 -4.39
N ASP A 95 3.63 -7.02 -4.46
CA ASP A 95 4.93 -7.50 -3.98
C ASP A 95 5.20 -7.12 -2.52
N TYR A 96 4.83 -5.88 -2.14
CA TYR A 96 5.16 -5.28 -0.85
C TYR A 96 3.92 -4.87 -0.05
N LEU A 97 3.95 -5.17 1.23
CA LEU A 97 2.98 -4.68 2.21
C LEU A 97 3.64 -3.55 3.01
N GLY A 98 3.21 -2.31 2.79
CA GLY A 98 3.68 -1.16 3.54
C GLY A 98 2.99 -1.06 4.90
N TYR A 99 3.73 -1.23 5.99
CA TYR A 99 3.19 -1.12 7.34
C TYR A 99 3.74 0.13 8.04
N PRO A 100 2.93 1.20 8.19
CA PRO A 100 3.37 2.44 8.83
C PRO A 100 3.64 2.20 10.32
N PHE A 101 4.89 2.43 10.71
CA PHE A 101 5.36 2.29 12.08
C PHE A 101 6.14 3.53 12.52
N SER A 102 5.94 3.97 13.75
CA SER A 102 6.67 5.11 14.33
C SER A 102 7.27 4.74 15.69
N ILE A 103 8.50 5.24 15.93
CA ILE A 103 9.16 5.17 17.23
C ILE A 103 8.63 6.21 18.23
N SER A 104 7.77 7.13 17.80
CA SER A 104 7.06 8.08 18.66
C SER A 104 5.76 7.48 19.15
N GLU A 105 5.63 7.23 20.44
CA GLU A 105 4.43 6.69 21.07
C GLU A 105 3.19 7.56 20.78
N ASN A 106 3.35 8.88 20.88
CA ASN A 106 2.27 9.82 20.60
C ASN A 106 1.83 9.79 19.14
N PHE A 107 2.76 9.70 18.21
CA PHE A 107 2.44 9.61 16.78
C PHE A 107 1.79 8.27 16.47
N GLN A 108 2.33 7.18 17.00
CA GLN A 108 1.80 5.84 16.81
C GLN A 108 0.37 5.73 17.30
N MET A 109 0.09 6.23 18.51
CA MET A 109 -1.25 6.25 19.08
C MET A 109 -2.24 7.10 18.24
N ARG A 110 -1.82 8.28 17.78
CA ARG A 110 -2.68 9.16 16.96
C ARG A 110 -2.96 8.58 15.57
N ASN A 111 -1.97 7.89 14.98
CA ASN A 111 -2.06 7.41 13.59
C ASN A 111 -2.76 6.05 13.48
N THR A 112 -2.48 5.14 14.41
CA THR A 112 -2.95 3.75 14.34
C THR A 112 -3.86 3.33 15.49
N HIS A 113 -4.04 4.19 16.50
CA HIS A 113 -4.73 3.90 17.77
C HIS A 113 -4.13 2.70 18.52
N LYS A 114 -2.80 2.52 18.42
CA LYS A 114 -2.04 1.46 19.07
C LYS A 114 -0.79 2.03 19.70
N THR A 115 -0.34 1.40 20.78
CA THR A 115 0.99 1.60 21.35
C THR A 115 2.06 1.01 20.42
N ILE A 116 3.32 1.38 20.64
CA ILE A 116 4.46 0.75 19.95
C ILE A 116 4.45 -0.77 20.20
N ALA A 117 4.24 -1.22 21.44
CA ALA A 117 4.23 -2.64 21.78
C ALA A 117 3.11 -3.41 21.05
N GLU A 118 1.90 -2.87 21.01
CA GLU A 118 0.78 -3.46 20.27
C GLU A 118 1.04 -3.49 18.76
N SER A 119 1.73 -2.48 18.24
CA SER A 119 2.09 -2.40 16.83
C SER A 119 3.16 -3.43 16.45
N ILE A 120 4.13 -3.69 17.34
CA ILE A 120 5.13 -4.75 17.16
C ILE A 120 4.45 -6.12 17.18
N ALA A 121 3.55 -6.39 18.14
CA ALA A 121 2.81 -7.65 18.20
C ALA A 121 1.98 -7.89 16.91
N ALA A 122 1.34 -6.84 16.39
CA ALA A 122 0.62 -6.93 15.12
C ALA A 122 1.57 -7.17 13.93
N LEU A 123 2.77 -6.59 13.95
CA LEU A 123 3.77 -6.78 12.91
C LEU A 123 4.24 -8.24 12.83
N ASP A 124 4.43 -8.92 13.95
CA ASP A 124 4.83 -10.34 13.98
C ASP A 124 3.80 -11.22 13.26
N GLU A 125 2.49 -10.97 13.48
CA GLU A 125 1.44 -11.68 12.75
C GLU A 125 1.43 -11.32 11.26
N ILE A 126 1.61 -10.04 10.92
CA ILE A 126 1.68 -9.56 9.54
C ILE A 126 2.85 -10.20 8.80
N LEU A 127 4.04 -10.27 9.41
CA LEU A 127 5.22 -10.93 8.84
C LEU A 127 4.94 -12.41 8.54
N SER A 128 4.29 -13.12 9.47
CA SER A 128 3.92 -14.51 9.26
C SER A 128 2.94 -14.71 8.09
N ILE A 129 2.01 -13.77 7.90
CA ILE A 129 1.05 -13.79 6.78
C ILE A 129 1.78 -13.48 5.47
N ALA A 130 2.63 -12.47 5.46
CA ALA A 130 3.39 -12.06 4.29
C ALA A 130 4.29 -13.18 3.79
N ASP A 131 5.05 -13.82 4.68
CA ASP A 131 5.96 -14.93 4.35
C ASP A 131 5.21 -16.11 3.70
N LYS A 132 4.09 -16.53 4.29
CA LYS A 132 3.22 -17.59 3.73
C LYS A 132 2.72 -17.27 2.32
N ASN A 133 2.56 -16.00 1.99
CA ASN A 133 2.06 -15.53 0.69
C ASN A 133 3.18 -14.98 -0.21
N LYS A 134 4.45 -15.18 0.16
CA LYS A 134 5.63 -14.72 -0.60
C LYS A 134 5.62 -13.21 -0.86
N LYS A 135 5.19 -12.42 0.13
CA LYS A 135 5.21 -10.95 0.12
C LYS A 135 6.27 -10.45 1.08
N GLU A 136 6.81 -9.27 0.81
CA GLU A 136 7.72 -8.60 1.73
C GLU A 136 6.98 -7.48 2.50
N VAL A 137 7.37 -7.26 3.75
CA VAL A 137 6.86 -6.14 4.56
C VAL A 137 7.90 -5.04 4.59
N VAL A 138 7.45 -3.80 4.35
CA VAL A 138 8.27 -2.58 4.28
C VAL A 138 7.76 -1.54 5.27
#